data_011f4e577d4ea4eb564c3997fad99bc0
#
_entry.id   011f4e577d4ea4eb564c3997fad99bc0
#
_cell.length_a   1.000
_cell.length_b   1.000
_cell.length_c   1.000
_cell.angle_alpha   90.00
_cell.angle_beta   90.00
_cell.angle_gamma   90.00
#
_symmetry.space_group_name_H-M   'P 1'
#
loop_
_entity.id
_entity.type
_entity.pdbx_description
1 polymer ?
#
loop_
_entity_poly.entity_id
_entity_poly.type
_entity_poly.pdbx_seq_one_letter_code
_entity_poly.pdbx_strand_id
1 'polypeptide(L)'
;MADENKYNPNLRLGIRLKTLILLRSVAVIGQLLTCLVVGNILLFKLPYLEVYMTIGALALSNIILFLLYSWNKRLSETTTTFVIGGDIIQLALLVFFTGGLSNPFVMLFIVPIAISIDNLPIRSSFILIILTLLSVTLIGLYNYPLIQSDLSYLANPPIITIGIWFSLLVTIL
;
A
#
# COMPACT_ATOMS: atom_id res chain seq x y z
N MET A 1 33.30 -10.30 34.57
CA MET A 1 31.97 -9.74 34.33
C MET A 1 31.91 -9.39 32.86
N ALA A 2 31.47 -10.37 32.06
CA ALA A 2 31.35 -10.21 30.61
C ALA A 2 30.03 -9.47 30.28
N ASP A 3 30.15 -8.61 29.32
CA ASP A 3 29.18 -7.66 28.79
C ASP A 3 27.93 -8.38 28.26
N GLU A 4 26.93 -8.65 29.11
CA GLU A 4 25.65 -9.27 28.81
C GLU A 4 24.68 -8.33 28.05
N ASN A 5 25.12 -7.10 27.74
CA ASN A 5 24.27 -6.04 27.20
C ASN A 5 24.31 -5.93 25.67
N LYS A 6 24.88 -6.91 24.96
CA LYS A 6 25.13 -6.81 23.49
C LYS A 6 24.08 -7.43 22.58
N TYR A 7 23.07 -8.14 23.10
CA TYR A 7 22.07 -8.76 22.24
C TYR A 7 20.66 -8.62 22.79
N ASN A 8 20.11 -7.42 22.71
CA ASN A 8 18.67 -7.23 22.90
C ASN A 8 18.00 -7.18 21.51
N PRO A 9 17.38 -8.30 21.05
CA PRO A 9 16.75 -8.37 19.73
C PRO A 9 15.62 -7.35 19.55
N ASN A 10 15.03 -6.87 20.66
CA ASN A 10 13.95 -5.89 20.68
C ASN A 10 14.42 -4.46 20.32
N LEU A 11 15.74 -4.17 20.34
CA LEU A 11 16.27 -2.85 19.97
C LEU A 11 16.29 -2.60 18.46
N ARG A 12 16.06 -3.62 17.63
CA ARG A 12 16.00 -3.51 16.16
C ARG A 12 14.60 -3.36 15.59
N LEU A 13 13.56 -3.60 16.41
CA LEU A 13 12.17 -3.51 15.97
C LEU A 13 11.76 -2.04 15.76
N GLY A 14 11.06 -1.78 14.68
CA GLY A 14 10.55 -0.48 14.31
C GLY A 14 11.34 0.21 13.20
N ILE A 15 10.60 0.78 12.26
CA ILE A 15 11.16 1.50 11.12
C ILE A 15 11.64 2.90 11.53
N ARG A 16 12.71 3.40 10.91
CA ARG A 16 13.09 4.79 11.07
C ARG A 16 12.08 5.68 10.36
N LEU A 17 11.58 6.71 11.05
CA LEU A 17 10.61 7.64 10.49
C LEU A 17 11.05 8.21 9.13
N LYS A 18 12.32 8.60 9.02
CA LYS A 18 12.90 9.12 7.76
C LYS A 18 12.69 8.17 6.59
N THR A 19 12.97 6.88 6.78
CA THR A 19 12.82 5.86 5.73
C THR A 19 11.35 5.69 5.35
N LEU A 20 10.46 5.65 6.35
CA LEU A 20 9.02 5.53 6.11
C LEU A 20 8.47 6.73 5.33
N ILE A 21 8.80 7.96 5.75
CA ILE A 21 8.37 9.19 5.07
C ILE A 21 8.89 9.23 3.63
N LEU A 22 10.15 8.84 3.40
CA LEU A 22 10.73 8.81 2.06
C LEU A 22 9.98 7.84 1.15
N LEU A 23 9.76 6.60 1.60
CA LEU A 23 9.04 5.58 0.84
C LEU A 23 7.62 6.02 0.49
N ARG A 24 6.90 6.60 1.47
CA ARG A 24 5.55 7.13 1.25
C ARG A 24 5.53 8.33 0.32
N SER A 25 6.54 9.22 0.38
CA SER A 25 6.66 10.35 -0.55
C SER A 25 6.87 9.87 -1.99
N VAL A 26 7.72 8.86 -2.18
CA VAL A 26 7.91 8.22 -3.49
C VAL A 26 6.60 7.58 -3.97
N ALA A 27 5.85 6.93 -3.08
CA ALA A 27 4.55 6.36 -3.41
C ALA A 27 3.55 7.43 -3.86
N VAL A 28 3.43 8.55 -3.13
CA VAL A 28 2.56 9.69 -3.50
C VAL A 28 2.90 10.22 -4.89
N ILE A 29 4.20 10.48 -5.14
CA ILE A 29 4.66 10.99 -6.45
C ILE A 29 4.34 9.96 -7.55
N GLY A 30 4.65 8.69 -7.33
CA GLY A 30 4.37 7.62 -8.29
C GLY A 30 2.88 7.48 -8.61
N GLN A 31 2.02 7.54 -7.58
CA GLN A 31 0.56 7.49 -7.75
C GLN A 31 0.03 8.70 -8.54
N LEU A 32 0.52 9.91 -8.26
CA LEU A 32 0.14 11.12 -9.01
C LEU A 32 0.57 11.03 -10.46
N LEU A 33 1.82 10.65 -10.74
CA LEU A 33 2.32 10.48 -12.10
C LEU A 33 1.52 9.44 -12.87
N THR A 34 1.20 8.32 -12.22
CA THR A 34 0.36 7.26 -12.82
C THR A 34 -1.02 7.78 -13.19
N CYS A 35 -1.69 8.52 -12.29
CA CYS A 35 -3.00 9.09 -12.58
C CYS A 35 -2.96 10.08 -13.75
N LEU A 36 -1.90 10.89 -13.84
CA LEU A 36 -1.70 11.79 -14.98
C LEU A 36 -1.53 11.03 -16.30
N VAL A 37 -0.73 9.97 -16.31
CA VAL A 37 -0.51 9.14 -17.50
C VAL A 37 -1.81 8.43 -17.91
N VAL A 38 -2.49 7.79 -16.96
CA VAL A 38 -3.72 7.02 -17.23
C VAL A 38 -4.85 7.93 -17.69
N GLY A 39 -5.02 9.11 -17.08
CA GLY A 39 -6.08 10.04 -17.44
C GLY A 39 -5.81 10.82 -18.73
N ASN A 40 -4.58 11.33 -18.94
CA ASN A 40 -4.30 12.25 -20.04
C ASN A 40 -3.67 11.57 -21.28
N ILE A 41 -2.90 10.49 -21.10
CA ILE A 41 -2.22 9.81 -22.20
C ILE A 41 -3.02 8.60 -22.63
N LEU A 42 -3.47 7.76 -21.70
CA LEU A 42 -4.24 6.56 -21.99
C LEU A 42 -5.74 6.83 -22.13
N LEU A 43 -6.20 8.05 -21.82
CA LEU A 43 -7.56 8.54 -21.97
C LEU A 43 -8.61 7.68 -21.24
N PHE A 44 -8.26 7.09 -20.09
CA PHE A 44 -9.23 6.43 -19.21
C PHE A 44 -10.01 7.44 -18.37
N LYS A 45 -11.29 7.20 -18.21
CA LYS A 45 -12.16 8.00 -17.33
C LYS A 45 -11.94 7.54 -15.88
N LEU A 46 -11.15 8.31 -15.14
CA LEU A 46 -10.92 8.09 -13.72
C LEU A 46 -11.98 8.84 -12.89
N PRO A 47 -12.41 8.30 -11.75
CA PRO A 47 -13.12 9.07 -10.72
C PRO A 47 -12.12 9.97 -9.99
N TYR A 48 -11.79 11.12 -10.63
CA TYR A 48 -10.67 11.98 -10.22
C TYR A 48 -10.77 12.45 -8.77
N LEU A 49 -12.00 12.77 -8.30
CA LEU A 49 -12.19 13.25 -6.94
C LEU A 49 -11.76 12.20 -5.93
N GLU A 50 -12.26 10.98 -6.06
CA GLU A 50 -12.00 9.86 -5.16
C GLU A 50 -10.53 9.46 -5.18
N VAL A 51 -9.95 9.40 -6.37
CA VAL A 51 -8.53 9.08 -6.58
C VAL A 51 -7.62 10.12 -5.93
N TYR A 52 -7.85 11.43 -6.21
CA TYR A 52 -7.03 12.49 -5.62
C TYR A 52 -7.25 12.64 -4.12
N MET A 53 -8.46 12.43 -3.60
CA MET A 53 -8.71 12.40 -2.16
C MET A 53 -7.94 11.26 -1.48
N THR A 54 -7.87 10.08 -2.10
CA THR A 54 -7.14 8.93 -1.58
C THR A 54 -5.63 9.19 -1.54
N ILE A 55 -5.07 9.77 -2.59
CA ILE A 55 -3.64 10.15 -2.64
C ILE A 55 -3.36 11.31 -1.67
N GLY A 56 -4.26 12.28 -1.59
CA GLY A 56 -4.17 13.42 -0.67
C GLY A 56 -4.19 12.98 0.80
N ALA A 57 -4.99 11.97 1.16
CA ALA A 57 -5.01 11.40 2.49
C ALA A 57 -3.66 10.76 2.87
N LEU A 58 -3.00 10.06 1.93
CA LEU A 58 -1.65 9.53 2.13
C LEU A 58 -0.64 10.65 2.34
N ALA A 59 -0.66 11.68 1.49
CA ALA A 59 0.23 12.84 1.59
C ALA A 59 0.03 13.59 2.91
N LEU A 60 -1.23 13.84 3.31
CA LEU A 60 -1.57 14.51 4.56
C LEU A 60 -1.08 13.70 5.77
N SER A 61 -1.33 12.38 5.79
CA SER A 61 -0.84 11.52 6.87
C SER A 61 0.69 11.49 6.96
N ASN A 62 1.40 11.63 5.83
CA ASN A 62 2.85 11.72 5.79
C ASN A 62 3.35 13.04 6.41
N ILE A 63 2.67 14.15 6.11
CA ILE A 63 2.95 15.46 6.74
C ILE A 63 2.69 15.42 8.24
N ILE A 64 1.57 14.82 8.67
CA ILE A 64 1.24 14.67 10.10
C ILE A 64 2.32 13.88 10.83
N LEU A 65 2.78 12.76 10.27
CA LEU A 65 3.88 11.98 10.84
C LEU A 65 5.17 12.79 10.97
N PHE A 66 5.50 13.58 9.95
CA PHE A 66 6.66 14.48 9.96
C PHE A 66 6.57 15.53 11.06
N LEU A 67 5.40 16.10 11.31
CA LEU A 67 5.17 17.13 12.33
C LEU A 67 5.13 16.56 13.76
N LEU A 68 4.59 15.35 13.95
CA LEU A 68 4.42 14.75 15.26
C LEU A 68 5.68 14.09 15.82
N TYR A 69 6.60 13.66 14.96
CA TYR A 69 7.76 12.88 15.38
C TYR A 69 9.09 13.49 14.91
N SER A 70 10.12 13.40 15.74
CA SER A 70 11.48 13.81 15.36
C SER A 70 12.02 12.95 14.22
N TRP A 71 12.69 13.56 13.26
CA TRP A 71 13.22 12.98 12.02
C TRP A 71 14.00 11.66 12.18
N ASN A 72 14.78 11.55 13.26
CA ASN A 72 15.62 10.38 13.52
C ASN A 72 14.97 9.35 14.46
N LYS A 73 13.71 9.56 14.87
CA LYS A 73 13.03 8.65 15.79
C LYS A 73 12.70 7.33 15.10
N ARG A 74 12.85 6.23 15.83
CA ARG A 74 12.23 4.95 15.48
C ARG A 74 10.79 4.96 15.99
N LEU A 75 9.86 4.58 15.15
CA LEU A 75 8.46 4.44 15.54
C LEU A 75 8.27 3.19 16.38
N SER A 76 7.33 3.24 17.33
CA SER A 76 6.93 2.05 18.07
C SER A 76 6.29 1.01 17.15
N GLU A 77 6.30 -0.24 17.58
CA GLU A 77 5.62 -1.33 16.88
C GLU A 77 4.17 -0.98 16.54
N THR A 78 3.40 -0.56 17.53
CA THR A 78 1.98 -0.21 17.37
C THR A 78 1.80 0.91 16.35
N THR A 79 2.57 2.01 16.46
CA THR A 79 2.48 3.13 15.51
C THR A 79 2.82 2.67 14.10
N THR A 80 3.90 1.88 13.94
CA THR A 80 4.32 1.37 12.64
C THR A 80 3.25 0.47 12.02
N THR A 81 2.65 -0.42 12.81
CA THR A 81 1.57 -1.31 12.35
C THR A 81 0.35 -0.51 11.88
N PHE A 82 -0.07 0.52 12.63
CA PHE A 82 -1.18 1.38 12.22
C PHE A 82 -0.88 2.17 10.94
N VAL A 83 0.34 2.69 10.81
CA VAL A 83 0.73 3.45 9.62
C VAL A 83 0.77 2.55 8.39
N ILE A 84 1.41 1.38 8.46
CA ILE A 84 1.44 0.42 7.35
C ILE A 84 0.03 -0.11 7.03
N GLY A 85 -0.80 -0.38 8.05
CA GLY A 85 -2.19 -0.76 7.86
C GLY A 85 -3.00 0.32 7.12
N GLY A 86 -2.79 1.59 7.47
CA GLY A 86 -3.37 2.73 6.76
C GLY A 86 -2.90 2.81 5.31
N ASP A 87 -1.63 2.51 5.03
CA ASP A 87 -1.10 2.48 3.67
C ASP A 87 -1.72 1.34 2.84
N ILE A 88 -1.95 0.17 3.45
CA ILE A 88 -2.66 -0.96 2.80
C ILE A 88 -4.09 -0.55 2.44
N ILE A 89 -4.82 0.06 3.36
CA ILE A 89 -6.20 0.52 3.12
C ILE A 89 -6.23 1.61 2.03
N GLN A 90 -5.31 2.57 2.09
CA GLN A 90 -5.19 3.63 1.09
C GLN A 90 -4.91 3.05 -0.30
N LEU A 91 -3.96 2.11 -0.40
CA LEU A 91 -3.67 1.43 -1.65
C LEU A 91 -4.87 0.61 -2.16
N ALA A 92 -5.61 -0.03 -1.24
CA ALA A 92 -6.83 -0.77 -1.56
C ALA A 92 -7.90 0.14 -2.19
N LEU A 93 -8.14 1.30 -1.60
CA LEU A 93 -9.07 2.29 -2.14
C LEU A 93 -8.60 2.80 -3.52
N LEU A 94 -7.32 3.11 -3.67
CA LEU A 94 -6.78 3.57 -4.95
C LEU A 94 -6.97 2.51 -6.04
N VAL A 95 -6.61 1.26 -5.77
CA VAL A 95 -6.77 0.14 -6.71
C VAL A 95 -8.24 -0.13 -7.00
N PHE A 96 -9.11 -0.05 -5.98
CA PHE A 96 -10.57 -0.18 -6.15
C PHE A 96 -11.11 0.84 -7.17
N PHE A 97 -10.73 2.12 -7.07
CA PHE A 97 -11.19 3.18 -7.97
C PHE A 97 -10.52 3.16 -9.35
N THR A 98 -9.47 2.38 -9.52
CA THR A 98 -8.67 2.35 -10.76
C THR A 98 -8.69 1.00 -11.48
N GLY A 99 -9.77 0.23 -11.36
CA GLY A 99 -9.99 -0.98 -12.14
C GLY A 99 -9.74 -2.30 -11.41
N GLY A 100 -9.55 -2.26 -10.09
CA GLY A 100 -9.43 -3.47 -9.26
C GLY A 100 -8.24 -4.35 -9.64
N LEU A 101 -8.44 -5.65 -9.68
CA LEU A 101 -7.38 -6.62 -10.05
C LEU A 101 -6.95 -6.53 -11.53
N SER A 102 -7.65 -5.76 -12.37
CA SER A 102 -7.20 -5.45 -13.73
C SER A 102 -6.13 -4.38 -13.76
N ASN A 103 -5.92 -3.68 -12.63
CA ASN A 103 -4.87 -2.68 -12.49
C ASN A 103 -3.53 -3.34 -12.14
N PRO A 104 -2.46 -3.17 -12.94
CA PRO A 104 -1.15 -3.76 -12.67
C PRO A 104 -0.54 -3.29 -11.34
N PHE A 105 -0.98 -2.14 -10.80
CA PHE A 105 -0.51 -1.62 -9.51
C PHE A 105 -0.98 -2.44 -8.30
N VAL A 106 -1.85 -3.41 -8.48
CA VAL A 106 -2.21 -4.39 -7.44
C VAL A 106 -0.98 -5.13 -6.89
N MET A 107 0.08 -5.29 -7.67
CA MET A 107 1.35 -5.88 -7.23
C MET A 107 2.05 -5.05 -6.14
N LEU A 108 1.73 -3.76 -6.01
CA LEU A 108 2.30 -2.90 -4.95
C LEU A 108 1.89 -3.31 -3.54
N PHE A 109 0.87 -4.16 -3.37
CA PHE A 109 0.51 -4.72 -2.06
C PHE A 109 1.64 -5.54 -1.41
N ILE A 110 2.58 -6.04 -2.21
CA ILE A 110 3.76 -6.75 -1.70
C ILE A 110 4.66 -5.83 -0.88
N VAL A 111 4.75 -4.54 -1.25
CA VAL A 111 5.68 -3.57 -0.63
C VAL A 111 5.41 -3.36 0.87
N PRO A 112 4.19 -3.00 1.33
CA PRO A 112 3.93 -2.84 2.76
C PRO A 112 4.12 -4.14 3.55
N ILE A 113 3.88 -5.30 2.95
CA ILE A 113 4.12 -6.60 3.60
C ILE A 113 5.62 -6.86 3.76
N ALA A 114 6.42 -6.66 2.72
CA ALA A 114 7.88 -6.79 2.81
C ALA A 114 8.45 -5.87 3.90
N ILE A 115 8.01 -4.60 3.96
CA ILE A 115 8.42 -3.66 4.99
C ILE A 115 8.01 -4.16 6.39
N SER A 116 6.83 -4.76 6.53
CA SER A 116 6.35 -5.25 7.82
C SER A 116 7.18 -6.43 8.34
N ILE A 117 7.51 -7.38 7.48
CA ILE A 117 8.31 -8.56 7.85
C ILE A 117 9.70 -8.16 8.33
N ASP A 118 10.32 -7.16 7.68
CA ASP A 118 11.66 -6.70 8.05
C ASP A 118 11.72 -5.89 9.34
N ASN A 119 10.61 -5.24 9.73
CA ASN A 119 10.64 -4.20 10.78
C ASN A 119 9.69 -4.46 11.95
N LEU A 120 8.78 -5.41 11.85
CA LEU A 120 7.77 -5.68 12.87
C LEU A 120 7.85 -7.12 13.40
N PRO A 121 7.36 -7.37 14.61
CA PRO A 121 7.18 -8.73 15.12
C PRO A 121 6.21 -9.53 14.25
N ILE A 122 6.39 -10.84 14.24
CA ILE A 122 5.58 -11.76 13.43
C ILE A 122 4.07 -11.59 13.64
N ARG A 123 3.62 -11.28 14.85
CA ARG A 123 2.19 -11.06 15.15
C ARG A 123 1.62 -9.86 14.40
N SER A 124 2.33 -8.73 14.42
CA SER A 124 1.92 -7.50 13.73
C SER A 124 1.98 -7.68 12.21
N SER A 125 3.02 -8.34 11.69
CA SER A 125 3.11 -8.67 10.26
C SER A 125 1.98 -9.60 9.83
N PHE A 126 1.61 -10.58 10.64
CA PHE A 126 0.50 -11.49 10.34
C PHE A 126 -0.86 -10.75 10.25
N ILE A 127 -1.10 -9.77 11.13
CA ILE A 127 -2.31 -8.91 11.05
C ILE A 127 -2.34 -8.14 9.73
N LEU A 128 -1.20 -7.58 9.31
CA LEU A 128 -1.08 -6.83 8.05
C LEU A 128 -1.24 -7.73 6.82
N ILE A 129 -0.73 -8.97 6.87
CA ILE A 129 -0.95 -9.98 5.84
C ILE A 129 -2.45 -10.27 5.70
N ILE A 130 -3.15 -10.55 6.80
CA ILE A 130 -4.60 -10.79 6.76
C ILE A 130 -5.34 -9.58 6.19
N LEU A 131 -5.00 -8.36 6.64
CA LEU A 131 -5.59 -7.13 6.13
C LEU A 131 -5.40 -7.00 4.61
N THR A 132 -4.20 -7.30 4.12
CA THR A 132 -3.89 -7.25 2.69
C THR A 132 -4.68 -8.29 1.91
N LEU A 133 -4.74 -9.54 2.37
CA LEU A 133 -5.49 -10.61 1.72
C LEU A 133 -6.99 -10.31 1.66
N LEU A 134 -7.55 -9.76 2.74
CA LEU A 134 -8.95 -9.30 2.77
C LEU A 134 -9.16 -8.16 1.77
N SER A 135 -8.27 -7.17 1.73
CA SER A 135 -8.35 -6.04 0.81
C SER A 135 -8.32 -6.50 -0.66
N VAL A 136 -7.35 -7.35 -1.01
CA VAL A 136 -7.22 -7.90 -2.37
C VAL A 136 -8.43 -8.75 -2.76
N THR A 137 -8.97 -9.53 -1.83
CA THR A 137 -10.18 -10.34 -2.08
C THR A 137 -11.41 -9.46 -2.31
N LEU A 138 -11.61 -8.44 -1.46
CA LEU A 138 -12.73 -7.50 -1.62
C LEU A 138 -12.65 -6.74 -2.94
N ILE A 139 -11.45 -6.28 -3.33
CA ILE A 139 -11.23 -5.60 -4.62
C ILE A 139 -11.46 -6.56 -5.80
N GLY A 140 -11.14 -7.83 -5.65
CA GLY A 140 -11.42 -8.85 -6.66
C GLY A 140 -12.90 -9.12 -6.87
N LEU A 141 -13.70 -9.01 -5.80
CA LEU A 141 -15.16 -9.17 -5.86
C LEU A 141 -15.88 -7.89 -6.29
N TYR A 142 -15.38 -6.74 -5.84
CA TYR A 142 -15.98 -5.42 -6.06
C TYR A 142 -14.91 -4.44 -6.48
N ASN A 143 -15.10 -3.76 -7.61
CA ASN A 143 -14.22 -2.69 -8.05
C ASN A 143 -14.98 -1.70 -8.93
N TYR A 144 -14.45 -0.48 -9.02
CA TYR A 144 -14.96 0.52 -9.94
C TYR A 144 -14.44 0.21 -11.36
N PRO A 145 -15.31 0.06 -12.37
CA PRO A 145 -14.87 -0.28 -13.72
C PRO A 145 -14.07 0.86 -14.34
N LEU A 146 -12.92 0.55 -14.91
CA LEU A 146 -12.13 1.50 -15.66
C LEU A 146 -12.62 1.53 -17.12
N ILE A 147 -13.19 2.66 -17.52
CA ILE A 147 -13.79 2.85 -18.85
C ILE A 147 -12.83 3.69 -19.69
N GLN A 148 -12.49 3.21 -20.88
CA GLN A 148 -11.73 3.98 -21.86
C GLN A 148 -12.64 4.95 -22.63
N SER A 149 -12.08 5.95 -23.29
CA SER A 149 -12.84 6.98 -24.03
C SER A 149 -13.71 6.43 -25.16
N ASP A 150 -13.36 5.27 -25.70
CA ASP A 150 -14.15 4.53 -26.71
C ASP A 150 -15.28 3.65 -26.13
N LEU A 151 -15.55 3.79 -24.83
CA LEU A 151 -16.54 3.01 -24.06
C LEU A 151 -16.15 1.53 -23.86
N SER A 152 -14.95 1.11 -24.22
CA SER A 152 -14.45 -0.22 -23.87
C SER A 152 -14.11 -0.28 -22.37
N TYR A 153 -14.37 -1.45 -21.77
CA TYR A 153 -14.02 -1.71 -20.36
C TYR A 153 -12.66 -2.38 -20.29
N LEU A 154 -11.81 -1.86 -19.42
CA LEU A 154 -10.61 -2.59 -19.04
C LEU A 154 -11.00 -3.66 -18.03
N ALA A 155 -11.38 -4.81 -18.52
CA ALA A 155 -11.71 -5.96 -17.69
C ALA A 155 -10.88 -7.17 -18.14
N ASN A 156 -10.16 -7.77 -17.22
CA ASN A 156 -9.51 -9.04 -17.48
C ASN A 156 -10.55 -10.16 -17.55
N PRO A 157 -10.35 -11.18 -18.40
CA PRO A 157 -11.11 -12.43 -18.30
C PRO A 157 -11.06 -12.98 -16.88
N PRO A 158 -12.15 -13.61 -16.38
CA PRO A 158 -12.21 -14.12 -15.00
C PRO A 158 -11.03 -15.02 -14.61
N ILE A 159 -10.52 -15.81 -15.55
CA ILE A 159 -9.37 -16.69 -15.34
C ILE A 159 -8.09 -15.91 -14.99
N ILE A 160 -7.88 -14.75 -15.63
CA ILE A 160 -6.71 -13.89 -15.36
C ILE A 160 -6.88 -13.22 -13.99
N THR A 161 -8.07 -12.74 -13.67
CA THR A 161 -8.36 -12.13 -12.37
C THR A 161 -8.13 -13.12 -11.22
N ILE A 162 -8.59 -14.36 -11.36
CA ILE A 162 -8.34 -15.43 -10.38
C ILE A 162 -6.85 -15.75 -10.31
N GLY A 163 -6.15 -15.79 -11.44
CA GLY A 163 -4.70 -16.02 -11.50
C GLY A 163 -3.90 -14.94 -10.78
N ILE A 164 -4.25 -13.66 -10.96
CA ILE A 164 -3.63 -12.53 -10.25
C ILE A 164 -3.89 -12.64 -8.74
N TRP A 165 -5.14 -12.91 -8.35
CA TRP A 165 -5.50 -13.09 -6.94
C TRP A 165 -4.69 -14.23 -6.29
N PHE A 166 -4.63 -15.38 -6.95
CA PHE A 166 -3.88 -16.55 -6.44
C PHE A 166 -2.38 -16.27 -6.38
N SER A 167 -1.80 -15.60 -7.40
CA SER A 167 -0.40 -15.21 -7.42
C SER A 167 -0.04 -14.29 -6.25
N LEU A 168 -0.89 -13.30 -5.96
CA LEU A 168 -0.69 -12.41 -4.82
C LEU A 168 -0.81 -13.16 -3.50
N LEU A 169 -1.79 -14.06 -3.37
CA LEU A 169 -1.96 -14.88 -2.17
C LEU A 169 -0.70 -15.69 -1.88
N VAL A 170 -0.16 -16.39 -2.89
CA VAL A 170 1.07 -17.19 -2.74
C VAL A 170 2.30 -16.32 -2.45
N THR A 171 2.37 -15.11 -3.00
CA THR A 171 3.53 -14.22 -2.81
C THR A 171 3.53 -13.57 -1.42
N ILE A 172 2.35 -13.33 -0.84
CA ILE A 172 2.19 -12.65 0.44
C ILE A 172 2.29 -13.64 1.62
N LEU A 173 1.96 -14.91 1.43
CA LEU A 173 2.07 -15.97 2.45
C LEU A 173 3.49 -16.52 2.58
#